data_8eeb189a418f4a84b8458919d545c789
#
_entry.id   8eeb189a418f4a84b8458919d545c789
#
_cell.length_a   1.000
_cell.length_b   1.000
_cell.length_c   1.000
_cell.angle_alpha   90.00
_cell.angle_beta   90.00
_cell.angle_gamma   90.00
#
_symmetry.space_group_name_H-M   'P 1'
#
loop_
_entity.id
_entity.type
_entity.pdbx_description
1 polymer ?
#
loop_
_entity_poly.entity_id
_entity_poly.type
_entity_poly.pdbx_seq_one_letter_code
_entity_poly.pdbx_strand_id
1 'polypeptide(L)'
;MDRKVFRDGFLKSKIDEYKYGTISAEEFCHVMKDLKKYPLLLIDRNLDRITDEMIPEICRSYLESKEPDKDRKLKFWIGLKDCEYLMHYGRTFTEEREEYYKTGRERRDPVEYTNQYLSIEPEMERLVRAETGEGGWTGFCHTYWRVKKEVLKEHFGIDWKSIDDRFPGLLID
;
A
#
# COMPACT_ATOMS: atom_id res chain seq x y z
N MET A 1 -14.04 8.18 22.03
CA MET A 1 -13.18 7.88 20.85
C MET A 1 -13.98 7.00 19.93
N ASP A 2 -14.20 7.41 18.69
CA ASP A 2 -14.96 6.62 17.71
C ASP A 2 -14.17 5.34 17.43
N ARG A 3 -14.84 4.18 17.58
CA ARG A 3 -14.21 2.86 17.39
C ARG A 3 -13.68 2.67 15.96
N LYS A 4 -14.37 3.27 14.97
CA LYS A 4 -13.97 3.22 13.58
C LYS A 4 -12.64 3.98 13.37
N VAL A 5 -12.51 5.18 13.91
CA VAL A 5 -11.31 6.01 13.81
C VAL A 5 -10.10 5.33 14.47
N PHE A 6 -10.30 4.72 15.65
CA PHE A 6 -9.23 3.96 16.33
C PHE A 6 -8.75 2.77 15.50
N ARG A 7 -9.68 2.01 14.96
CA ARG A 7 -9.43 0.79 14.19
C ARG A 7 -8.69 1.09 12.89
N ASP A 8 -9.22 2.04 12.10
CA ASP A 8 -8.63 2.41 10.81
C ASP A 8 -7.24 3.01 11.01
N GLY A 9 -7.05 3.81 12.07
CA GLY A 9 -5.75 4.34 12.47
C GLY A 9 -4.77 3.24 12.87
N PHE A 10 -5.21 2.24 13.63
CA PHE A 10 -4.35 1.13 14.04
C PHE A 10 -3.88 0.28 12.86
N LEU A 11 -4.79 -0.12 11.96
CA LEU A 11 -4.43 -0.90 10.78
C LEU A 11 -3.48 -0.13 9.85
N LYS A 12 -3.80 1.14 9.60
CA LYS A 12 -2.94 2.02 8.80
C LYS A 12 -1.55 2.14 9.43
N SER A 13 -1.46 2.39 10.74
CA SER A 13 -0.19 2.46 11.47
C SER A 13 0.64 1.19 11.27
N LYS A 14 0.03 0.00 11.38
CA LYS A 14 0.75 -1.27 11.22
C LYS A 14 1.22 -1.52 9.79
N ILE A 15 0.41 -1.16 8.80
CA ILE A 15 0.82 -1.20 7.40
C ILE A 15 1.99 -0.25 7.14
N ASP A 16 1.91 0.97 7.66
CA ASP A 16 2.97 1.98 7.52
C ASP A 16 4.24 1.53 8.25
N GLU A 17 4.15 1.02 9.47
CA GLU A 17 5.29 0.48 10.23
C GLU A 17 6.03 -0.62 9.45
N TYR A 18 5.29 -1.51 8.80
CA TYR A 18 5.90 -2.52 7.93
C TYR A 18 6.53 -1.89 6.67
N LYS A 19 5.81 -1.01 5.97
CA LYS A 19 6.28 -0.31 4.77
C LYS A 19 7.59 0.43 5.01
N TYR A 20 7.73 1.06 6.17
CA TYR A 20 8.91 1.85 6.53
C TYR A 20 9.98 1.04 7.27
N GLY A 21 9.80 -0.27 7.40
CA GLY A 21 10.78 -1.16 8.00
C GLY A 21 10.93 -1.04 9.51
N THR A 22 9.95 -0.44 10.19
CA THR A 22 9.94 -0.29 11.65
C THR A 22 9.58 -1.60 12.35
N ILE A 23 8.78 -2.45 11.69
CA ILE A 23 8.49 -3.82 12.12
C ILE A 23 8.84 -4.82 11.01
N SER A 24 9.20 -6.03 11.42
CA SER A 24 9.45 -7.13 10.48
C SER A 24 8.14 -7.67 9.89
N ALA A 25 8.24 -8.40 8.77
CA ALA A 25 7.07 -9.08 8.18
C ALA A 25 6.49 -10.14 9.14
N GLU A 26 7.32 -10.78 9.95
CA GLU A 26 6.89 -11.72 10.97
C GLU A 26 6.08 -11.04 12.07
N GLU A 27 6.58 -9.94 12.61
CA GLU A 27 5.86 -9.11 13.59
C GLU A 27 4.55 -8.58 13.01
N PHE A 28 4.56 -8.08 11.77
CA PHE A 28 3.34 -7.67 11.08
C PHE A 28 2.31 -8.80 11.03
N CYS A 29 2.71 -10.01 10.59
CA CYS A 29 1.83 -11.16 10.54
C CYS A 29 1.30 -11.58 11.92
N HIS A 30 2.11 -11.48 12.97
CA HIS A 30 1.69 -11.75 14.35
C HIS A 30 0.62 -10.75 14.81
N VAL A 31 0.88 -9.45 14.63
CA VAL A 31 -0.08 -8.39 15.00
C VAL A 31 -1.41 -8.57 14.27
N MET A 32 -1.36 -8.87 12.97
CA MET A 32 -2.57 -9.06 12.17
C MET A 32 -3.36 -10.31 12.58
N LYS A 33 -2.70 -11.42 12.96
CA LYS A 33 -3.36 -12.60 13.52
C LYS A 33 -4.03 -12.30 14.85
N ASP A 34 -3.42 -11.47 15.68
CA ASP A 34 -3.96 -11.12 16.99
C ASP A 34 -5.18 -10.19 16.89
N LEU A 35 -5.30 -9.39 15.81
CA LEU A 35 -6.51 -8.61 15.55
C LEU A 35 -7.79 -9.44 15.50
N LYS A 36 -7.72 -10.69 15.02
CA LYS A 36 -8.85 -11.63 15.04
C LYS A 36 -9.38 -11.94 16.46
N LYS A 37 -8.55 -11.77 17.48
CA LYS A 37 -8.95 -12.01 18.87
C LYS A 37 -9.81 -10.88 19.46
N TYR A 38 -9.95 -9.76 18.73
CA TYR A 38 -10.72 -8.58 19.18
C TYR A 38 -11.96 -8.34 18.31
N PRO A 39 -13.01 -9.17 18.41
CA PRO A 39 -14.22 -9.08 17.57
C PRO A 39 -14.94 -7.73 17.70
N LEU A 40 -14.74 -6.99 18.79
CA LEU A 40 -15.31 -5.66 18.99
C LEU A 40 -14.72 -4.59 18.04
N LEU A 41 -13.63 -4.90 17.34
CA LEU A 41 -13.04 -4.02 16.32
C LEU A 41 -13.62 -4.29 14.93
N LEU A 42 -14.38 -5.37 14.73
CA LEU A 42 -14.81 -5.91 13.44
C LEU A 42 -16.28 -5.62 13.16
N ILE A 43 -16.69 -4.36 13.08
CA ILE A 43 -18.08 -3.99 12.77
C ILE A 43 -18.26 -3.55 11.30
N ASP A 44 -17.23 -3.64 10.49
CA ASP A 44 -17.27 -3.19 9.09
C ASP A 44 -17.01 -4.37 8.17
N ARG A 45 -17.87 -4.60 7.17
CA ARG A 45 -17.76 -5.69 6.19
C ARG A 45 -16.40 -5.72 5.47
N ASN A 46 -15.80 -4.55 5.26
CA ASN A 46 -14.48 -4.47 4.66
C ASN A 46 -13.40 -5.02 5.58
N LEU A 47 -13.54 -4.82 6.89
CA LEU A 47 -12.61 -5.36 7.87
C LEU A 47 -12.77 -6.85 8.08
N ASP A 48 -14.00 -7.36 8.06
CA ASP A 48 -14.26 -8.80 8.10
C ASP A 48 -13.55 -9.46 6.90
N ARG A 49 -13.68 -8.87 5.71
CA ARG A 49 -13.00 -9.35 4.50
C ARG A 49 -11.47 -9.29 4.63
N ILE A 50 -10.92 -8.17 5.12
CA ILE A 50 -9.48 -8.04 5.35
C ILE A 50 -8.99 -9.09 6.34
N THR A 51 -9.68 -9.25 7.47
CA THR A 51 -9.24 -10.16 8.54
C THR A 51 -9.47 -11.63 8.21
N ASP A 52 -10.54 -11.97 7.53
CA ASP A 52 -10.93 -13.36 7.29
C ASP A 52 -10.38 -13.95 5.99
N GLU A 53 -10.29 -13.17 4.94
CA GLU A 53 -9.84 -13.63 3.62
C GLU A 53 -8.38 -13.26 3.33
N MET A 54 -8.00 -12.00 3.59
CA MET A 54 -6.74 -11.45 3.10
C MET A 54 -5.58 -11.66 4.07
N ILE A 55 -5.77 -11.45 5.36
CA ILE A 55 -4.68 -11.63 6.35
C ILE A 55 -4.17 -13.07 6.42
N PRO A 56 -5.02 -14.12 6.45
CA PRO A 56 -4.55 -15.49 6.40
C PRO A 56 -3.71 -15.81 5.16
N GLU A 57 -4.09 -15.29 4.00
CA GLU A 57 -3.37 -15.51 2.76
C GLU A 57 -2.01 -14.79 2.76
N ILE A 58 -1.98 -13.54 3.21
CA ILE A 58 -0.74 -12.77 3.37
C ILE A 58 0.20 -13.48 4.33
N CYS A 59 -0.30 -13.90 5.51
CA CYS A 59 0.49 -14.63 6.50
C CYS A 59 0.99 -15.97 5.96
N ARG A 60 0.16 -16.71 5.20
CA ARG A 60 0.55 -17.96 4.58
C ARG A 60 1.64 -17.75 3.56
N SER A 61 1.46 -16.83 2.61
CA SER A 61 2.47 -16.49 1.60
C SER A 61 3.83 -16.14 2.20
N TYR A 62 3.82 -15.49 3.38
CA TYR A 62 5.04 -15.16 4.09
C TYR A 62 5.65 -16.38 4.84
N LEU A 63 4.83 -17.14 5.56
CA LEU A 63 5.29 -18.23 6.44
C LEU A 63 5.70 -19.50 5.68
N GLU A 64 5.19 -19.72 4.47
CA GLU A 64 5.54 -20.86 3.63
C GLU A 64 6.95 -20.77 3.03
N SER A 65 7.61 -19.63 3.13
CA SER A 65 9.00 -19.49 2.68
C SER A 65 9.89 -18.94 3.78
N LYS A 66 10.92 -19.72 4.13
CA LYS A 66 12.00 -19.27 5.04
C LYS A 66 12.85 -18.16 4.42
N GLU A 67 12.92 -18.09 3.08
CA GLU A 67 13.45 -16.97 2.30
C GLU A 67 12.48 -16.69 1.16
N PRO A 68 11.66 -15.62 1.24
CA PRO A 68 10.70 -15.30 0.20
C PRO A 68 11.45 -14.97 -1.10
N ASP A 69 11.18 -15.74 -2.15
CA ASP A 69 11.58 -15.38 -3.49
C ASP A 69 10.91 -14.05 -3.92
N LYS A 70 11.33 -13.50 -5.06
CA LYS A 70 10.80 -12.22 -5.55
C LYS A 70 9.29 -12.26 -5.77
N ASP A 71 8.75 -13.38 -6.23
CA ASP A 71 7.31 -13.51 -6.52
C ASP A 71 6.48 -13.53 -5.23
N ARG A 72 6.99 -14.14 -4.17
CA ARG A 72 6.31 -14.16 -2.87
C ARG A 72 6.38 -12.82 -2.16
N LYS A 73 7.51 -12.11 -2.25
CA LYS A 73 7.61 -10.73 -1.77
C LYS A 73 6.61 -9.82 -2.49
N LEU A 74 6.50 -9.97 -3.80
CA LEU A 74 5.54 -9.22 -4.61
C LEU A 74 4.09 -9.54 -4.22
N LYS A 75 3.72 -10.82 -4.04
CA LYS A 75 2.39 -11.23 -3.59
C LYS A 75 2.07 -10.68 -2.20
N PHE A 76 3.03 -10.77 -1.29
CA PHE A 76 2.88 -10.20 0.06
C PHE A 76 2.62 -8.69 0.01
N TRP A 77 3.40 -7.95 -0.77
CA TRP A 77 3.25 -6.52 -0.95
C TRP A 77 1.91 -6.14 -1.58
N ILE A 78 1.47 -6.86 -2.64
CA ILE A 78 0.16 -6.66 -3.26
C ILE A 78 -0.96 -6.90 -2.23
N GLY A 79 -0.87 -7.95 -1.42
CA GLY A 79 -1.84 -8.25 -0.37
C GLY A 79 -1.96 -7.12 0.66
N LEU A 80 -0.84 -6.52 1.09
CA LEU A 80 -0.85 -5.34 1.97
C LEU A 80 -1.53 -4.15 1.30
N LYS A 81 -1.22 -3.92 0.04
CA LYS A 81 -1.82 -2.85 -0.75
C LYS A 81 -3.32 -3.06 -0.95
N ASP A 82 -3.76 -4.29 -1.14
CA ASP A 82 -5.17 -4.66 -1.21
C ASP A 82 -5.90 -4.35 0.10
N CYS A 83 -5.30 -4.65 1.26
CA CYS A 83 -5.86 -4.28 2.57
C CYS A 83 -6.02 -2.75 2.71
N GLU A 84 -4.99 -1.99 2.36
CA GLU A 84 -5.02 -0.53 2.40
C GLU A 84 -6.13 0.04 1.50
N TYR A 85 -6.24 -0.49 0.28
CA TYR A 85 -7.28 -0.07 -0.68
C TYR A 85 -8.69 -0.37 -0.21
N LEU A 86 -8.91 -1.55 0.35
CA LEU A 86 -10.22 -1.90 0.93
C LEU A 86 -10.63 -0.92 2.04
N MET A 87 -9.68 -0.50 2.89
CA MET A 87 -9.98 0.48 3.95
C MET A 87 -10.36 1.85 3.40
N HIS A 88 -9.67 2.31 2.36
CA HIS A 88 -9.85 3.67 1.85
C HIS A 88 -10.92 3.79 0.77
N TYR A 89 -11.03 2.79 -0.11
CA TYR A 89 -11.83 2.86 -1.33
C TYR A 89 -12.93 1.82 -1.42
N GLY A 90 -13.05 0.90 -0.46
CA GLY A 90 -14.04 -0.18 -0.46
C GLY A 90 -13.82 -1.25 -1.53
N ARG A 91 -12.66 -1.26 -2.20
CA ARG A 91 -12.23 -2.24 -3.19
C ARG A 91 -10.73 -2.49 -3.09
N THR A 92 -10.24 -3.61 -3.62
CA THR A 92 -8.83 -3.94 -3.61
C THR A 92 -8.04 -3.23 -4.72
N PHE A 93 -6.73 -3.12 -4.54
CA PHE A 93 -5.83 -2.69 -5.61
C PHE A 93 -5.82 -3.71 -6.76
N THR A 94 -5.90 -5.00 -6.45
CA THR A 94 -6.00 -6.09 -7.44
C THR A 94 -7.23 -5.90 -8.33
N GLU A 95 -8.41 -5.58 -7.78
CA GLU A 95 -9.62 -5.28 -8.56
C GLU A 95 -9.44 -4.06 -9.46
N GLU A 96 -8.78 -3.01 -8.97
CA GLU A 96 -8.46 -1.81 -9.78
C GLU A 96 -7.51 -2.15 -10.95
N ARG A 97 -6.47 -2.93 -10.65
CA ARG A 97 -5.49 -3.38 -11.64
C ARG A 97 -6.11 -4.25 -12.72
N GLU A 98 -7.00 -5.16 -12.35
CA GLU A 98 -7.75 -5.98 -13.31
C GLU A 98 -8.68 -5.13 -14.19
N GLU A 99 -9.37 -4.14 -13.61
CA GLU A 99 -10.19 -3.19 -14.35
C GLU A 99 -9.34 -2.44 -15.38
N TYR A 100 -8.16 -1.95 -14.99
CA TYR A 100 -7.24 -1.31 -15.91
C TYR A 100 -6.86 -2.20 -17.10
N TYR A 101 -6.43 -3.44 -16.84
CA TYR A 101 -6.04 -4.36 -17.93
C TYR A 101 -7.20 -4.77 -18.84
N LYS A 102 -8.43 -4.79 -18.33
CA LYS A 102 -9.64 -5.11 -19.12
C LYS A 102 -10.14 -3.93 -19.96
N THR A 103 -10.05 -2.71 -19.42
CA THR A 103 -10.76 -1.54 -19.99
C THR A 103 -9.83 -0.43 -20.49
N GLY A 104 -8.55 -0.45 -20.11
CA GLY A 104 -7.61 0.65 -20.32
C GLY A 104 -7.91 1.90 -19.48
N ARG A 105 -8.84 1.82 -18.52
CA ARG A 105 -9.24 2.95 -17.70
C ARG A 105 -8.19 3.26 -16.63
N GLU A 106 -7.47 4.34 -16.83
CA GLU A 106 -6.40 4.76 -15.94
C GLU A 106 -6.92 5.62 -14.78
N ARG A 107 -6.63 5.20 -13.55
CA ARG A 107 -6.85 6.03 -12.35
C ARG A 107 -5.54 6.61 -11.81
N ARG A 108 -4.43 5.94 -12.10
CA ARG A 108 -3.05 6.31 -11.77
C ARG A 108 -2.14 6.12 -12.96
N ASP A 109 -0.88 6.44 -12.84
CA ASP A 109 0.07 6.18 -13.91
C ASP A 109 0.08 4.68 -14.26
N PRO A 110 -0.04 4.30 -15.56
CA PRO A 110 -0.04 2.91 -15.99
C PRO A 110 1.13 2.08 -15.46
N VAL A 111 2.28 2.68 -15.26
CA VAL A 111 3.46 1.98 -14.71
C VAL A 111 3.21 1.43 -13.31
N GLU A 112 2.36 2.07 -12.51
CA GLU A 112 2.02 1.63 -11.15
C GLU A 112 1.26 0.29 -11.10
N TYR A 113 0.69 -0.14 -12.22
CA TYR A 113 0.02 -1.44 -12.33
C TYR A 113 0.99 -2.57 -12.72
N THR A 114 2.25 -2.27 -13.07
CA THR A 114 3.21 -3.27 -13.52
C THR A 114 3.86 -4.01 -12.35
N ASN A 115 4.23 -5.29 -12.58
CA ASN A 115 5.00 -6.05 -11.59
C ASN A 115 6.38 -5.43 -11.33
N GLN A 116 6.98 -4.79 -12.33
CA GLN A 116 8.25 -4.07 -12.19
C GLN A 116 8.12 -2.98 -11.12
N TYR A 117 7.14 -2.10 -11.24
CA TYR A 117 6.90 -1.04 -10.27
C TYR A 117 6.56 -1.61 -8.88
N LEU A 118 5.63 -2.55 -8.81
CA LEU A 118 5.18 -3.15 -7.55
C LEU A 118 6.32 -3.85 -6.80
N SER A 119 7.29 -4.42 -7.50
CA SER A 119 8.44 -5.09 -6.87
C SER A 119 9.44 -4.14 -6.22
N ILE A 120 9.50 -2.89 -6.69
CA ILE A 120 10.42 -1.87 -6.16
C ILE A 120 9.72 -0.85 -5.26
N GLU A 121 8.40 -0.84 -5.23
CA GLU A 121 7.59 0.14 -4.52
C GLU A 121 7.96 0.24 -3.02
N PRO A 122 8.19 -0.86 -2.26
CA PRO A 122 8.62 -0.76 -0.87
C PRO A 122 9.92 0.01 -0.67
N GLU A 123 10.90 -0.24 -1.52
CA GLU A 123 12.20 0.46 -1.46
C GLU A 123 12.07 1.90 -1.95
N MET A 124 11.32 2.13 -3.01
CA MET A 124 11.01 3.47 -3.50
C MET A 124 10.34 4.32 -2.41
N GLU A 125 9.31 3.79 -1.73
CA GLU A 125 8.63 4.48 -0.63
C GLU A 125 9.61 4.82 0.51
N ARG A 126 10.50 3.89 0.87
CA ARG A 126 11.53 4.11 1.89
C ARG A 126 12.45 5.27 1.52
N LEU A 127 12.93 5.32 0.28
CA LEU A 127 13.80 6.39 -0.23
C LEU A 127 13.08 7.75 -0.25
N VAL A 128 11.84 7.78 -0.78
CA VAL A 128 11.04 9.00 -0.82
C VAL A 128 10.80 9.56 0.59
N ARG A 129 10.44 8.69 1.55
CA ARG A 129 10.20 9.11 2.93
C ARG A 129 11.47 9.56 3.66
N ALA A 130 12.60 8.96 3.36
CA ALA A 130 13.89 9.40 3.91
C ALA A 130 14.20 10.87 3.52
N GLU A 131 13.75 11.30 2.33
CA GLU A 131 13.98 12.66 1.84
C GLU A 131 12.85 13.64 2.23
N THR A 132 11.58 13.20 2.13
CA THR A 132 10.43 14.08 2.38
C THR A 132 10.03 14.19 3.84
N GLY A 133 10.41 13.21 4.67
CA GLY A 133 9.93 13.06 6.03
C GLY A 133 8.46 12.61 6.09
N GLU A 134 7.87 12.69 7.28
CA GLU A 134 6.45 12.45 7.49
C GLU A 134 5.64 13.65 7.00
N GLY A 135 4.61 13.39 6.21
CA GLY A 135 3.73 14.43 5.66
C GLY A 135 2.84 15.09 6.71
N GLY A 136 1.81 15.80 6.26
CA GLY A 136 0.80 16.40 7.12
C GLY A 136 0.74 17.92 7.04
N TRP A 137 1.49 18.53 6.13
CA TRP A 137 1.42 19.96 5.85
C TRP A 137 0.86 20.23 4.45
N THR A 138 0.28 21.41 4.26
CA THR A 138 -0.31 21.84 2.97
C THR A 138 0.73 21.82 1.85
N GLY A 139 0.39 21.16 0.73
CA GLY A 139 1.30 21.03 -0.40
C GLY A 139 2.32 19.89 -0.30
N PHE A 140 2.26 19.06 0.76
CA PHE A 140 3.14 17.88 0.89
C PHE A 140 3.07 16.94 -0.32
N CYS A 141 1.88 16.77 -0.91
CA CYS A 141 1.69 15.91 -2.08
C CYS A 141 2.59 16.32 -3.25
N HIS A 142 2.75 17.61 -3.52
CA HIS A 142 3.63 18.10 -4.59
C HIS A 142 5.10 17.80 -4.33
N THR A 143 5.55 17.98 -3.08
CA THR A 143 6.92 17.62 -2.67
C THR A 143 7.15 16.12 -2.78
N TYR A 144 6.21 15.32 -2.29
CA TYR A 144 6.25 13.87 -2.39
C TYR A 144 6.30 13.40 -3.85
N TRP A 145 5.46 13.94 -4.73
CA TRP A 145 5.46 13.57 -6.15
C TRP A 145 6.76 13.94 -6.87
N ARG A 146 7.32 15.11 -6.57
CA ARG A 146 8.60 15.53 -7.12
C ARG A 146 9.71 14.54 -6.73
N VAL A 147 9.86 14.27 -5.44
CA VAL A 147 10.88 13.35 -4.93
C VAL A 147 10.63 11.92 -5.45
N LYS A 148 9.37 11.45 -5.47
CA LYS A 148 9.02 10.14 -6.04
C LYS A 148 9.46 10.02 -7.51
N LYS A 149 9.26 11.07 -8.30
CA LYS A 149 9.64 11.11 -9.71
C LYS A 149 11.17 11.04 -9.88
N GLU A 150 11.90 11.79 -9.07
CA GLU A 150 13.37 11.79 -9.04
C GLU A 150 13.89 10.41 -8.62
N VAL A 151 13.43 9.86 -7.52
CA VAL A 151 13.82 8.52 -7.02
C VAL A 151 13.52 7.43 -8.05
N LEU A 152 12.32 7.41 -8.64
CA LEU A 152 11.95 6.43 -9.65
C LEU A 152 12.85 6.51 -10.88
N LYS A 153 13.19 7.72 -11.33
CA LYS A 153 14.06 7.93 -12.48
C LYS A 153 15.50 7.54 -12.20
N GLU A 154 16.06 8.03 -11.09
CA GLU A 154 17.50 7.91 -10.79
C GLU A 154 17.88 6.51 -10.30
N HIS A 155 17.06 5.92 -9.40
CA HIS A 155 17.37 4.63 -8.78
C HIS A 155 16.84 3.43 -9.57
N PHE A 156 15.71 3.59 -10.28
CA PHE A 156 15.01 2.46 -10.90
C PHE A 156 14.82 2.59 -12.41
N GLY A 157 15.19 3.74 -13.00
CA GLY A 157 15.06 3.99 -14.44
C GLY A 157 13.60 4.03 -14.92
N ILE A 158 12.65 4.30 -14.03
CA ILE A 158 11.20 4.33 -14.30
C ILE A 158 10.76 5.77 -14.54
N ASP A 159 10.14 6.00 -15.69
CA ASP A 159 9.47 7.26 -16.02
C ASP A 159 8.05 7.22 -15.45
N TRP A 160 7.78 8.03 -14.43
CA TRP A 160 6.50 8.10 -13.75
C TRP A 160 5.91 9.51 -13.84
N LYS A 161 4.58 9.58 -14.00
CA LYS A 161 3.83 10.82 -14.08
C LYS A 161 2.92 10.99 -12.88
N SER A 162 3.05 12.11 -12.20
CA SER A 162 2.11 12.50 -11.14
C SER A 162 0.71 12.79 -11.71
N ILE A 163 -0.24 12.97 -10.80
CA ILE A 163 -1.58 13.38 -11.19
C ILE A 163 -1.57 14.76 -11.86
N ASP A 164 -0.69 15.67 -11.41
CA ASP A 164 -0.50 17.00 -12.02
C ASP A 164 0.06 16.92 -13.44
N ASP A 165 1.02 16.00 -13.67
CA ASP A 165 1.58 15.78 -15.01
C ASP A 165 0.54 15.21 -15.98
N ARG A 166 -0.38 14.39 -15.46
CA ARG A 166 -1.40 13.69 -16.27
C ARG A 166 -2.64 14.54 -16.52
N PHE A 167 -2.99 15.40 -15.58
CA PHE A 167 -4.17 16.26 -15.63
C PHE A 167 -3.79 17.71 -15.30
N PRO A 168 -3.07 18.40 -16.19
CA PRO A 168 -2.67 19.78 -15.97
C PRO A 168 -3.90 20.69 -15.75
N GLY A 169 -3.93 21.38 -14.64
CA GLY A 169 -5.04 22.27 -14.26
C GLY A 169 -6.06 21.66 -13.30
N LEU A 170 -5.88 20.41 -12.86
CA LEU A 170 -6.63 19.88 -11.73
C LEU A 170 -6.04 20.48 -10.44
N LEU A 171 -6.86 21.29 -9.75
CA LEU A 171 -6.46 21.82 -8.43
C LEU A 171 -6.56 20.67 -7.41
N ILE A 172 -5.41 20.30 -6.83
CA ILE A 172 -5.30 19.30 -5.77
C ILE A 172 -4.71 20.01 -4.55
N ASP A 173 -5.54 20.20 -3.54
CA ASP A 173 -5.14 20.75 -2.24
C ASP A 173 -4.65 19.66 -1.28
#